data_54de4755bd28a688f4531b733b54efe1
#
_entry.id   54de4755bd28a688f4531b733b54efe1
#
_cell.length_a   1.000
_cell.length_b   1.000
_cell.length_c   1.000
_cell.angle_alpha   90.00
_cell.angle_beta   90.00
_cell.angle_gamma   90.00
#
_symmetry.space_group_name_H-M   'P 1'
#
loop_
_entity.id
_entity.type
_entity.pdbx_description
1 polymer ?
#
loop_
_entity_poly.entity_id
_entity_poly.type
_entity_poly.pdbx_seq_one_letter_code
_entity_poly.pdbx_strand_id
1 'polypeptide(L)'
;MKELPVAVLKTSPQTYFSDVERLLELAEFDKIVKPDFSTVLKINITWQEYYPSCSTPPWQLDAILRELKKREFQDIHAVENLTVVTDPYRGMETNKLNRVLEKYGLRFECLAEGGWETMNPSECLVFGQEDKLMPTVIRGAQVIHLPTIKCHGHSQMTCAM
;
A
#
# COMPACT_ATOMS: atom_id res chain seq x y z
N MET A 1 22.20 -8.77 10.99
CA MET A 1 20.93 -8.13 10.57
C MET A 1 20.20 -7.69 11.83
N LYS A 2 19.64 -6.50 11.84
CA LYS A 2 18.81 -6.04 12.97
C LYS A 2 17.47 -6.78 12.87
N GLU A 3 17.06 -7.48 13.91
CA GLU A 3 15.75 -8.10 13.96
C GLU A 3 14.68 -7.00 13.93
N LEU A 4 13.74 -7.10 12.98
CA LEU A 4 12.59 -6.21 12.90
C LEU A 4 11.40 -6.91 13.54
N PRO A 5 10.60 -6.19 14.36
CA PRO A 5 9.42 -6.77 14.96
C PRO A 5 8.37 -7.11 13.90
N VAL A 6 7.78 -8.30 14.01
CA VAL A 6 6.61 -8.69 13.21
C VAL A 6 5.43 -8.79 14.15
N ALA A 7 4.47 -7.88 13.98
CA ALA A 7 3.24 -7.89 14.77
C ALA A 7 2.14 -8.69 14.05
N VAL A 8 1.51 -9.60 14.78
CA VAL A 8 0.37 -10.39 14.29
C VAL A 8 -0.78 -10.27 15.27
N LEU A 9 -1.94 -9.91 14.77
CA LEU A 9 -3.14 -9.74 15.58
C LEU A 9 -4.35 -10.42 14.90
N LYS A 10 -5.12 -11.17 15.68
CA LYS A 10 -6.42 -11.68 15.25
C LYS A 10 -7.45 -10.57 15.46
N THR A 11 -8.21 -10.26 14.43
CA THR A 11 -9.23 -9.19 14.47
C THR A 11 -10.64 -9.73 14.27
N SER A 12 -11.63 -8.90 14.58
CA SER A 12 -13.06 -9.12 14.33
C SER A 12 -13.69 -7.87 13.73
N PRO A 13 -14.85 -7.96 13.06
CA PRO A 13 -15.54 -6.78 12.53
C PRO A 13 -15.85 -5.71 13.60
N GLN A 14 -16.07 -6.12 14.86
CA GLN A 14 -16.43 -5.23 15.97
C GLN A 14 -15.23 -4.46 16.52
N THR A 15 -14.03 -5.04 16.44
CA THR A 15 -12.81 -4.50 17.05
C THR A 15 -11.78 -4.03 16.01
N TYR A 16 -12.10 -4.17 14.72
CA TYR A 16 -11.14 -3.99 13.63
C TYR A 16 -10.32 -2.68 13.74
N PHE A 17 -10.97 -1.55 13.94
CA PHE A 17 -10.27 -0.25 13.99
C PHE A 17 -9.35 -0.12 15.22
N SER A 18 -9.78 -0.60 16.37
CA SER A 18 -8.91 -0.63 17.56
C SER A 18 -7.80 -1.66 17.44
N ASP A 19 -8.06 -2.77 16.77
CA ASP A 19 -7.06 -3.80 16.51
C ASP A 19 -5.98 -3.29 15.57
N VAL A 20 -6.33 -2.49 14.55
CA VAL A 20 -5.33 -1.87 13.66
C VAL A 20 -4.49 -0.85 14.41
N GLU A 21 -5.07 0.00 15.26
CA GLU A 21 -4.33 0.91 16.13
C GLU A 21 -3.30 0.15 16.97
N ARG A 22 -3.76 -0.91 17.67
CA ARG A 22 -2.90 -1.76 18.48
C ARG A 22 -1.83 -2.49 17.66
N LEU A 23 -2.16 -2.92 16.44
CA LEU A 23 -1.21 -3.57 15.54
C LEU A 23 -0.05 -2.64 15.19
N LEU A 24 -0.36 -1.37 14.89
CA LEU A 24 0.65 -0.35 14.59
C LEU A 24 1.55 -0.06 15.81
N GLU A 25 0.97 0.00 17.00
CA GLU A 25 1.74 0.13 18.25
C GLU A 25 2.69 -1.05 18.46
N LEU A 26 2.19 -2.29 18.33
CA LEU A 26 3.00 -3.50 18.46
C LEU A 26 4.11 -3.58 17.41
N ALA A 27 3.88 -3.06 16.21
CA ALA A 27 4.88 -2.98 15.14
C ALA A 27 5.87 -1.82 15.34
N GLU A 28 5.76 -1.06 16.41
CA GLU A 28 6.57 0.15 16.68
C GLU A 28 6.50 1.17 15.52
N PHE A 29 5.33 1.29 14.89
CA PHE A 29 5.10 2.09 13.69
C PHE A 29 5.67 3.51 13.81
N ASP A 30 5.37 4.21 14.91
CA ASP A 30 5.79 5.60 15.13
C ASP A 30 7.32 5.79 15.28
N LYS A 31 8.06 4.69 15.49
CA LYS A 31 9.53 4.73 15.47
C LYS A 31 10.09 4.67 14.04
N ILE A 32 9.37 4.05 13.12
CA ILE A 32 9.81 3.73 11.76
C ILE A 32 9.26 4.73 10.75
N VAL A 33 7.96 5.02 10.81
CA VAL A 33 7.23 5.86 9.85
C VAL A 33 6.95 7.22 10.50
N LYS A 34 7.30 8.30 9.80
CA LYS A 34 7.27 9.67 10.34
C LYS A 34 6.30 10.57 9.55
N PRO A 35 5.50 11.43 10.21
CA PRO A 35 4.53 12.29 9.55
C PRO A 35 5.13 13.37 8.64
N ASP A 36 6.40 13.73 8.86
CA ASP A 36 7.09 14.78 8.11
C ASP A 36 7.58 14.34 6.72
N PHE A 37 7.45 13.05 6.40
CA PHE A 37 7.85 12.50 5.11
C PHE A 37 6.66 12.19 4.22
N SER A 38 6.85 12.36 2.91
CA SER A 38 5.90 11.87 1.92
C SER A 38 5.62 10.39 2.14
N THR A 39 4.35 10.01 2.15
CA THR A 39 3.91 8.65 2.49
C THR A 39 3.07 8.06 1.36
N VAL A 40 3.58 7.02 0.75
CA VAL A 40 2.90 6.29 -0.32
C VAL A 40 2.17 5.09 0.26
N LEU A 41 0.85 5.06 0.11
CA LEU A 41 0.02 3.89 0.37
C LEU A 41 -0.10 3.06 -0.90
N LYS A 42 0.65 1.97 -1.00
CA LYS A 42 0.53 1.04 -2.12
C LYS A 42 -0.66 0.11 -1.87
N ILE A 43 -1.76 0.43 -2.54
CA ILE A 43 -2.97 -0.39 -2.54
C ILE A 43 -2.73 -1.64 -3.40
N ASN A 44 -3.47 -2.71 -3.15
CA ASN A 44 -3.48 -3.89 -4.00
C ASN A 44 -4.83 -4.02 -4.70
N ILE A 45 -4.84 -3.87 -6.02
CA ILE A 45 -6.01 -4.13 -6.88
C ILE A 45 -5.66 -5.28 -7.82
N THR A 46 -6.18 -6.46 -7.51
CA THR A 46 -5.89 -7.67 -8.29
C THR A 46 -6.77 -7.80 -9.49
N TRP A 47 -8.05 -7.41 -9.35
CA TRP A 47 -9.05 -7.46 -10.40
C TRP A 47 -9.88 -6.17 -10.44
N GLN A 48 -10.31 -5.81 -11.64
CA GLN A 48 -11.23 -4.70 -11.84
C GLN A 48 -12.66 -5.01 -11.38
N GLU A 49 -13.00 -6.29 -11.24
CA GLU A 49 -14.27 -6.71 -10.64
C GLU A 49 -14.05 -7.09 -9.16
N TYR A 50 -15.11 -6.91 -8.35
CA TYR A 50 -15.02 -7.22 -6.94
C TYR A 50 -15.00 -8.72 -6.68
N TYR A 51 -13.95 -9.17 -6.01
CA TYR A 51 -13.85 -10.51 -5.42
C TYR A 51 -13.45 -10.39 -3.96
N PRO A 52 -14.19 -11.01 -3.02
CA PRO A 52 -13.82 -11.01 -1.60
C PRO A 52 -12.37 -11.48 -1.38
N SER A 53 -11.65 -10.77 -0.52
CA SER A 53 -10.26 -11.09 -0.13
C SER A 53 -9.23 -11.09 -1.27
N CYS A 54 -9.56 -10.54 -2.42
CA CYS A 54 -8.67 -10.48 -3.58
C CYS A 54 -7.85 -9.18 -3.62
N SER A 55 -8.51 -8.05 -3.39
CA SER A 55 -7.89 -6.72 -3.34
C SER A 55 -7.88 -6.17 -1.92
N THR A 56 -7.16 -5.08 -1.69
CA THR A 56 -7.20 -4.34 -0.43
C THR A 56 -8.65 -4.02 -0.08
N PRO A 57 -9.18 -4.48 1.05
CA PRO A 57 -10.56 -4.19 1.41
C PRO A 57 -10.72 -2.74 1.90
N PRO A 58 -11.90 -2.11 1.68
CA PRO A 58 -12.15 -0.72 2.08
C PRO A 58 -11.89 -0.44 3.57
N TRP A 59 -12.25 -1.37 4.45
CA TRP A 59 -12.02 -1.21 5.88
C TRP A 59 -10.54 -1.20 6.28
N GLN A 60 -9.65 -1.90 5.53
CA GLN A 60 -8.21 -1.85 5.76
C GLN A 60 -7.66 -0.47 5.37
N LEU A 61 -8.05 0.03 4.21
CA LEU A 61 -7.66 1.37 3.76
C LEU A 61 -8.19 2.45 4.72
N ASP A 62 -9.47 2.35 5.15
CA ASP A 62 -10.09 3.27 6.10
C ASP A 62 -9.35 3.29 7.45
N ALA A 63 -9.05 2.11 8.00
CA ALA A 63 -8.34 2.01 9.27
C ALA A 63 -6.94 2.62 9.23
N ILE A 64 -6.18 2.33 8.17
CA ILE A 64 -4.83 2.90 8.01
C ILE A 64 -4.91 4.42 7.81
N LEU A 65 -5.79 4.92 6.95
CA LEU A 65 -5.93 6.36 6.74
C LEU A 65 -6.37 7.09 8.02
N ARG A 66 -7.29 6.52 8.78
CA ARG A 66 -7.68 7.03 10.08
C ARG A 66 -6.48 7.18 11.02
N GLU A 67 -5.65 6.14 11.11
CA GLU A 67 -4.48 6.13 11.99
C GLU A 67 -3.39 7.10 11.51
N LEU A 68 -3.19 7.25 10.20
CA LEU A 68 -2.28 8.24 9.64
C LEU A 68 -2.76 9.68 9.93
N LYS A 69 -4.04 9.96 9.71
CA LYS A 69 -4.59 11.30 10.00
C LYS A 69 -4.56 11.63 11.50
N LYS A 70 -4.81 10.64 12.38
CA LYS A 70 -4.66 10.80 13.84
C LYS A 70 -3.23 11.14 14.24
N ARG A 71 -2.23 10.66 13.47
CA ARG A 71 -0.81 10.93 13.65
C ARG A 71 -0.29 12.11 12.82
N GLU A 72 -1.21 12.95 12.31
CA GLU A 72 -0.92 14.19 11.60
C GLU A 72 -0.16 14.06 10.27
N PHE A 73 -0.22 12.89 9.62
CA PHE A 73 0.30 12.73 8.27
C PHE A 73 -0.49 13.59 7.28
N GLN A 74 0.21 14.46 6.54
CA GLN A 74 -0.40 15.40 5.59
C GLN A 74 -0.19 14.97 4.14
N ASP A 75 1.03 14.57 3.79
CA ASP A 75 1.43 14.22 2.43
C ASP A 75 1.27 12.69 2.22
N ILE A 76 0.09 12.30 1.75
CA ILE A 76 -0.30 10.89 1.57
C ILE A 76 -0.73 10.67 0.12
N HIS A 77 -0.09 9.73 -0.56
CA HIS A 77 -0.37 9.30 -1.93
C HIS A 77 -0.92 7.87 -1.95
N ALA A 78 -2.13 7.70 -2.43
CA ALA A 78 -2.75 6.38 -2.55
C ALA A 78 -2.58 5.86 -3.99
N VAL A 79 -1.72 4.85 -4.17
CA VAL A 79 -1.25 4.44 -5.49
C VAL A 79 -1.48 2.96 -5.80
N GLU A 80 -1.67 2.67 -7.08
CA GLU A 80 -1.58 1.33 -7.67
C GLU A 80 -1.05 1.45 -9.10
N ASN A 81 -0.53 0.37 -9.66
CA ASN A 81 -0.05 0.34 -11.02
C ASN A 81 -1.12 -0.20 -11.98
N LEU A 82 -1.03 0.24 -13.24
CA LEU A 82 -1.75 -0.41 -14.34
C LEU A 82 -1.09 -1.76 -14.63
N THR A 83 -1.89 -2.80 -14.82
CA THR A 83 -1.42 -4.10 -15.28
C THR A 83 -2.05 -4.44 -16.64
N VAL A 84 -1.52 -5.46 -17.31
CA VAL A 84 -2.00 -5.88 -18.65
C VAL A 84 -3.48 -6.28 -18.63
N VAL A 85 -3.98 -6.78 -17.50
CA VAL A 85 -5.32 -7.38 -17.40
C VAL A 85 -6.26 -6.65 -16.44
N THR A 86 -5.79 -5.63 -15.74
CA THR A 86 -6.57 -4.96 -14.70
C THR A 86 -6.55 -3.46 -14.89
N ASP A 87 -7.72 -2.87 -15.09
CA ASP A 87 -7.94 -1.44 -15.01
C ASP A 87 -8.01 -1.03 -13.52
N PRO A 88 -7.02 -0.27 -12.99
CA PRO A 88 -7.01 0.12 -11.60
C PRO A 88 -8.14 1.08 -11.23
N TYR A 89 -8.57 1.96 -12.14
CA TYR A 89 -9.68 2.90 -11.89
C TYR A 89 -11.00 2.18 -11.70
N ARG A 90 -11.30 1.24 -12.59
CA ARG A 90 -12.49 0.39 -12.44
C ARG A 90 -12.39 -0.46 -11.17
N GLY A 91 -11.19 -0.98 -10.86
CA GLY A 91 -10.94 -1.71 -9.62
C GLY A 91 -11.15 -0.87 -8.37
N MET A 92 -10.74 0.40 -8.37
CA MET A 92 -11.01 1.35 -7.28
C MET A 92 -12.51 1.58 -7.07
N GLU A 93 -13.27 1.70 -8.16
CA GLU A 93 -14.71 1.91 -8.11
C GLU A 93 -15.46 0.67 -7.59
N THR A 94 -15.23 -0.49 -8.21
CA THR A 94 -15.94 -1.74 -7.88
C THR A 94 -15.64 -2.22 -6.47
N ASN A 95 -14.39 -2.04 -5.99
CA ASN A 95 -14.00 -2.33 -4.62
C ASN A 95 -14.36 -1.19 -3.63
N LYS A 96 -15.00 -0.10 -4.09
CA LYS A 96 -15.45 1.04 -3.28
C LYS A 96 -14.33 1.79 -2.54
N LEU A 97 -13.11 1.70 -3.03
CA LEU A 97 -11.94 2.33 -2.43
C LEU A 97 -11.95 3.85 -2.63
N ASN A 98 -12.50 4.33 -3.76
CA ASN A 98 -12.67 5.77 -4.03
C ASN A 98 -13.42 6.48 -2.91
N ARG A 99 -14.51 5.89 -2.41
CA ARG A 99 -15.31 6.46 -1.31
C ARG A 99 -14.51 6.62 -0.02
N VAL A 100 -13.57 5.69 0.21
CA VAL A 100 -12.67 5.80 1.37
C VAL A 100 -11.69 6.94 1.17
N LEU A 101 -11.07 7.05 0.01
CA LEU A 101 -10.14 8.15 -0.27
C LEU A 101 -10.82 9.52 -0.18
N GLU A 102 -12.01 9.66 -0.78
CA GLU A 102 -12.82 10.89 -0.74
C GLU A 102 -13.12 11.34 0.70
N LYS A 103 -13.43 10.40 1.60
CA LYS A 103 -13.66 10.67 3.04
C LYS A 103 -12.48 11.39 3.70
N TYR A 104 -11.26 11.14 3.22
CA TYR A 104 -10.02 11.75 3.74
C TYR A 104 -9.46 12.86 2.87
N GLY A 105 -10.20 13.27 1.83
CA GLY A 105 -9.78 14.32 0.89
C GLY A 105 -8.63 13.89 -0.02
N LEU A 106 -8.47 12.59 -0.24
CA LEU A 106 -7.43 12.00 -1.07
C LEU A 106 -8.00 11.54 -2.42
N ARG A 107 -7.10 11.38 -3.40
CA ARG A 107 -7.40 10.81 -4.71
C ARG A 107 -6.49 9.63 -4.99
N PHE A 108 -6.95 8.76 -5.87
CA PHE A 108 -6.15 7.66 -6.39
C PHE A 108 -5.20 8.17 -7.47
N GLU A 109 -3.97 7.67 -7.45
CA GLU A 109 -2.93 7.95 -8.43
C GLU A 109 -2.47 6.65 -9.11
N CYS A 110 -2.60 6.58 -10.43
CA CYS A 110 -2.07 5.46 -11.19
C CYS A 110 -0.58 5.67 -11.46
N LEU A 111 0.26 4.75 -10.99
CA LEU A 111 1.71 4.85 -11.15
C LEU A 111 2.15 4.87 -12.62
N ALA A 112 1.38 4.23 -13.52
CA ALA A 112 1.68 4.21 -14.95
C ALA A 112 1.51 5.59 -15.62
N GLU A 113 0.71 6.47 -15.04
CA GLU A 113 0.42 7.82 -15.55
C GLU A 113 1.32 8.88 -14.91
N GLY A 114 2.07 8.52 -13.87
CA GLY A 114 3.00 9.39 -13.18
C GLY A 114 4.35 9.51 -13.87
N GLY A 115 5.24 10.30 -13.28
CA GLY A 115 6.62 10.39 -13.70
C GLY A 115 7.40 9.12 -13.37
N TRP A 116 8.39 8.81 -14.21
CA TRP A 116 9.33 7.71 -13.99
C TRP A 116 10.76 8.23 -14.07
N GLU A 117 11.62 7.71 -13.25
CA GLU A 117 13.04 8.05 -13.26
C GLU A 117 13.92 6.80 -13.23
N THR A 118 15.15 6.96 -13.71
CA THR A 118 16.15 5.90 -13.65
C THR A 118 16.68 5.75 -12.24
N MET A 119 16.75 4.51 -11.78
CA MET A 119 17.36 4.14 -10.52
C MET A 119 18.35 3.00 -10.73
N ASN A 120 19.57 3.18 -10.25
CA ASN A 120 20.64 2.17 -10.29
C ASN A 120 20.97 1.72 -8.85
N PRO A 121 20.23 0.77 -8.28
CA PRO A 121 20.60 0.21 -6.99
C PRO A 121 21.90 -0.57 -7.11
N SER A 122 22.92 -0.16 -6.35
CA SER A 122 24.26 -0.77 -6.35
C SER A 122 24.28 -2.25 -5.95
N GLU A 123 23.20 -2.74 -5.34
CA GLU A 123 23.09 -4.08 -4.78
C GLU A 123 22.01 -4.94 -5.45
N CYS A 124 21.71 -4.69 -6.71
CA CYS A 124 20.69 -5.46 -7.43
C CYS A 124 21.28 -6.77 -7.97
N LEU A 125 20.95 -7.90 -7.34
CA LEU A 125 21.47 -9.22 -7.68
C LEU A 125 20.85 -9.83 -8.95
N VAL A 126 19.58 -9.52 -9.23
CA VAL A 126 18.79 -10.19 -10.28
C VAL A 126 18.77 -9.40 -11.58
N PHE A 127 18.78 -8.09 -11.51
CA PHE A 127 18.52 -7.23 -12.66
C PHE A 127 19.79 -6.59 -13.23
N GLY A 128 20.94 -7.05 -13.04
CA GLY A 128 22.17 -6.48 -13.62
C GLY A 128 22.30 -4.96 -13.35
N GLN A 129 23.19 -4.32 -14.11
CA GLN A 129 23.47 -2.87 -14.01
C GLN A 129 22.67 -2.01 -15.00
N GLU A 130 21.65 -2.57 -15.64
CA GLU A 130 20.80 -1.82 -16.55
C GLU A 130 19.93 -0.80 -15.78
N ASP A 131 19.65 0.31 -16.43
CA ASP A 131 18.80 1.36 -15.87
C ASP A 131 17.41 0.82 -15.53
N LYS A 132 17.00 1.01 -14.27
CA LYS A 132 15.69 0.60 -13.80
C LYS A 132 14.80 1.83 -13.66
N LEU A 133 13.57 1.68 -14.09
CA LEU A 133 12.57 2.73 -13.92
C LEU A 133 11.85 2.57 -12.58
N MET A 134 11.76 3.66 -11.85
CA MET A 134 11.02 3.78 -10.61
C MET A 134 10.03 4.95 -10.69
N PRO A 135 8.79 4.80 -10.22
CA PRO A 135 7.87 5.93 -10.15
C PRO A 135 8.43 7.04 -9.27
N THR A 136 8.42 8.27 -9.76
CA THR A 136 9.00 9.43 -9.04
C THR A 136 8.36 9.68 -7.69
N VAL A 137 7.05 9.36 -7.52
CA VAL A 137 6.32 9.49 -6.25
C VAL A 137 6.90 8.65 -5.12
N ILE A 138 7.63 7.58 -5.45
CA ILE A 138 8.25 6.68 -4.44
C ILE A 138 9.61 7.22 -3.97
N ARG A 139 10.23 8.10 -4.75
CA ARG A 139 11.57 8.59 -4.44
C ARG A 139 11.59 9.44 -3.18
N GLY A 140 12.35 9.00 -2.19
CA GLY A 140 12.44 9.68 -0.90
C GLY A 140 11.18 9.57 -0.04
N ALA A 141 10.16 8.88 -0.51
CA ALA A 141 8.96 8.61 0.26
C ALA A 141 9.12 7.34 1.11
N GLN A 142 8.36 7.29 2.18
CA GLN A 142 8.14 6.04 2.92
C GLN A 142 6.93 5.32 2.32
N VAL A 143 7.01 3.99 2.21
CA VAL A 143 5.98 3.19 1.54
C VAL A 143 5.30 2.26 2.53
N ILE A 144 3.98 2.35 2.60
CA ILE A 144 3.13 1.44 3.37
C ILE A 144 2.37 0.56 2.37
N HIS A 145 2.68 -0.73 2.37
CA HIS A 145 1.98 -1.69 1.54
C HIS A 145 0.71 -2.22 2.22
N LEU A 146 -0.37 -2.29 1.44
CA LEU A 146 -1.66 -2.84 1.87
C LEU A 146 -2.00 -4.11 1.05
N PRO A 147 -1.18 -5.17 1.13
CA PRO A 147 -1.36 -6.37 0.34
C PRO A 147 -2.47 -7.25 0.89
N THR A 148 -2.90 -8.19 0.06
CA THR A 148 -3.70 -9.35 0.45
C THR A 148 -2.88 -10.62 0.29
N ILE A 149 -2.83 -11.47 1.30
CA ILE A 149 -2.20 -12.78 1.21
C ILE A 149 -3.16 -13.73 0.49
N LYS A 150 -2.75 -14.22 -0.67
CA LYS A 150 -3.56 -15.14 -1.50
C LYS A 150 -2.67 -15.96 -2.44
N CYS A 151 -3.23 -17.00 -3.05
CA CYS A 151 -2.56 -17.73 -4.11
C CYS A 151 -2.31 -16.84 -5.33
N HIS A 152 -1.26 -17.13 -6.08
CA HIS A 152 -0.89 -16.41 -7.30
C HIS A 152 -0.54 -17.40 -8.43
N GLY A 153 -0.99 -17.10 -9.65
CA GLY A 153 -0.77 -17.99 -10.81
C GLY A 153 0.69 -18.12 -11.24
N HIS A 154 1.52 -17.13 -10.96
CA HIS A 154 2.94 -17.13 -11.36
C HIS A 154 3.92 -17.34 -10.20
N SER A 155 3.60 -16.88 -9.00
CA SER A 155 4.52 -16.88 -7.86
C SER A 155 4.05 -17.72 -6.66
N GLN A 156 3.08 -18.61 -6.86
CA GLN A 156 2.42 -19.42 -5.83
C GLN A 156 1.64 -18.61 -4.79
N MET A 157 2.21 -17.54 -4.26
CA MET A 157 1.62 -16.69 -3.23
C MET A 157 1.91 -15.21 -3.50
N THR A 158 0.94 -14.35 -3.20
CA THR A 158 1.13 -12.90 -3.16
C THR A 158 1.46 -12.43 -1.76
N CYS A 159 2.36 -11.49 -1.66
CA CYS A 159 2.74 -10.77 -0.43
C CYS A 159 3.32 -9.41 -0.82
N ALA A 160 3.78 -8.64 0.17
CA ALA A 160 4.52 -7.40 -0.03
C ALA A 160 6.01 -7.58 0.30
N MET A 161 6.62 -8.66 -0.16
CA MET A 161 8.06 -8.90 0.02
C MET A 161 8.76 -8.92 -1.32
#